data_bc07afcd4b45cfc49e583a844b493b1d
#
_entry.id   bc07afcd4b45cfc49e583a844b493b1d
#
_cell.length_a   1.000
_cell.length_b   1.000
_cell.length_c   1.000
_cell.angle_alpha   90.00
_cell.angle_beta   90.00
_cell.angle_gamma   90.00
#
_symmetry.space_group_name_H-M   'P 1'
#
loop_
_entity.id
_entity.type
_entity.pdbx_description
1 polymer ?
#
loop_
_entity_poly.entity_id
_entity_poly.type
_entity_poly.pdbx_seq_one_letter_code
_entity_poly.pdbx_strand_id
1 'polypeptide(L)'
;MDEKELEELRASVRRIDSELAALFEKRLELSRGIALYKLKAHKPIYDAEREAKNIEALSSLIEDVSSRPDFIRWYQLLMDISKKLQAKLIQGETK
;
A
#
# COMPACT_ATOMS: atom_id res chain seq x y z
N MET A 1 9.67 7.43 -31.73
CA MET A 1 9.52 8.39 -30.61
C MET A 1 10.71 9.34 -30.61
N ASP A 2 10.45 10.63 -30.59
CA ASP A 2 11.54 11.61 -30.49
C ASP A 2 11.81 11.96 -29.02
N GLU A 3 12.86 12.75 -28.80
CA GLU A 3 13.29 13.12 -27.45
C GLU A 3 12.23 13.92 -26.70
N LYS A 4 11.50 14.80 -27.42
CA LYS A 4 10.43 15.59 -26.82
C LYS A 4 9.29 14.70 -26.31
N GLU A 5 8.89 13.73 -27.10
CA GLU A 5 7.85 12.76 -26.71
C GLU A 5 8.28 11.96 -25.50
N LEU A 6 9.55 11.55 -25.43
CA LEU A 6 10.09 10.84 -24.29
C LEU A 6 10.02 11.68 -23.02
N GLU A 7 10.41 12.98 -23.12
CA GLU A 7 10.35 13.89 -21.97
C GLU A 7 8.91 14.12 -21.49
N GLU A 8 7.96 14.19 -22.40
CA GLU A 8 6.55 14.33 -22.05
C GLU A 8 6.04 13.09 -21.29
N LEU A 9 6.44 11.89 -21.73
CA LEU A 9 6.08 10.65 -21.05
C LEU A 9 6.71 10.59 -19.66
N ARG A 10 7.98 10.97 -19.54
CA ARG A 10 8.66 11.03 -18.25
C ARG A 10 8.01 12.02 -17.28
N ALA A 11 7.58 13.17 -17.80
CA ALA A 11 6.87 14.15 -16.98
C ALA A 11 5.54 13.57 -16.47
N SER A 12 4.84 12.83 -17.31
CA SER A 12 3.59 12.17 -16.92
C SER A 12 3.84 11.12 -15.83
N VAL A 13 4.89 10.32 -15.97
CA VAL A 13 5.27 9.33 -14.96
C VAL A 13 5.58 10.03 -13.63
N ARG A 14 6.35 11.13 -13.67
CA ARG A 14 6.68 11.87 -12.44
C ARG A 14 5.43 12.39 -11.71
N ARG A 15 4.41 12.83 -12.47
CA ARG A 15 3.15 13.26 -11.84
C ARG A 15 2.45 12.11 -11.13
N ILE A 16 2.41 10.95 -11.78
CA ILE A 16 1.83 9.74 -11.16
C ILE A 16 2.62 9.35 -9.92
N ASP A 17 3.96 9.35 -10.01
CA ASP A 17 4.82 8.99 -8.89
C ASP A 17 4.62 9.95 -7.70
N SER A 18 4.43 11.24 -7.97
CA SER A 18 4.15 12.22 -6.91
C SER A 18 2.82 11.93 -6.22
N GLU A 19 1.80 11.53 -6.99
CA GLU A 19 0.51 11.13 -6.43
C GLU A 19 0.65 9.85 -5.61
N LEU A 20 1.42 8.88 -6.11
CA LEU A 20 1.68 7.63 -5.38
C LEU A 20 2.37 7.90 -4.05
N ALA A 21 3.37 8.81 -4.04
CA ALA A 21 4.07 9.17 -2.81
C ALA A 21 3.10 9.78 -1.78
N ALA A 22 2.24 10.68 -2.21
CA ALA A 22 1.25 11.30 -1.34
C ALA A 22 0.26 10.27 -0.80
N LEU A 23 -0.21 9.37 -1.65
CA LEU A 23 -1.13 8.30 -1.26
C LEU A 23 -0.47 7.31 -0.31
N PHE A 24 0.80 7.00 -0.54
CA PHE A 24 1.58 6.13 0.35
C PHE A 24 1.63 6.69 1.76
N GLU A 25 1.97 7.99 1.90
CA GLU A 25 2.02 8.64 3.21
C GLU A 25 0.66 8.63 3.89
N LYS A 26 -0.39 8.93 3.13
CA LYS A 26 -1.76 8.95 3.64
C LYS A 26 -2.18 7.57 4.15
N ARG A 27 -1.82 6.53 3.40
CA ARG A 27 -2.11 5.16 3.79
C ARG A 27 -1.38 4.77 5.07
N LEU A 28 -0.13 5.18 5.22
CA LEU A 28 0.63 4.92 6.45
C LEU A 28 -0.01 5.63 7.66
N GLU A 29 -0.47 6.85 7.47
CA GLU A 29 -1.17 7.60 8.53
C GLU A 29 -2.43 6.87 8.98
N LEU A 30 -3.22 6.38 8.04
CA LEU A 30 -4.42 5.59 8.33
C LEU A 30 -4.06 4.27 9.02
N SER A 31 -2.95 3.64 8.62
CA SER A 31 -2.45 2.42 9.25
C SER A 31 -2.08 2.64 10.72
N ARG A 32 -1.54 3.82 11.05
CA ARG A 32 -1.25 4.17 12.45
C ARG A 32 -2.53 4.22 13.28
N GLY A 33 -3.58 4.82 12.73
CA GLY A 33 -4.88 4.87 13.39
C GLY A 33 -5.46 3.48 13.64
N ILE A 34 -5.35 2.60 12.66
CA ILE A 34 -5.81 1.22 12.77
C ILE A 34 -5.00 0.48 13.85
N ALA A 35 -3.68 0.70 13.90
CA ALA A 35 -2.82 0.09 14.92
C ALA A 35 -3.26 0.47 16.34
N LEU A 36 -3.56 1.74 16.55
CA LEU A 36 -4.02 2.22 17.86
C LEU A 36 -5.36 1.58 18.26
N TYR A 37 -6.27 1.45 17.31
CA TYR A 37 -7.55 0.77 17.56
C TYR A 37 -7.32 -0.71 17.91
N LYS A 38 -6.47 -1.42 17.16
CA LYS A 38 -6.19 -2.83 17.40
C LYS A 38 -5.54 -3.04 18.77
N LEU A 39 -4.66 -2.14 19.17
CA LEU A 39 -4.04 -2.18 20.49
C LEU A 39 -5.09 -2.09 21.59
N LYS A 40 -5.98 -1.12 21.52
CA LYS A 40 -7.05 -0.91 22.50
C LYS A 40 -8.03 -2.08 22.53
N ALA A 41 -8.35 -2.63 21.37
CA ALA A 41 -9.32 -3.72 21.22
C ALA A 41 -8.70 -5.11 21.42
N HIS A 42 -7.39 -5.18 21.67
CA HIS A 42 -6.64 -6.44 21.81
C HIS A 42 -6.77 -7.34 20.57
N LYS A 43 -6.77 -6.72 19.38
CA LYS A 43 -6.87 -7.45 18.12
C LYS A 43 -5.50 -7.65 17.49
N PRO A 44 -5.29 -8.79 16.78
CA PRO A 44 -4.01 -9.01 16.11
C PRO A 44 -3.84 -8.06 14.91
N ILE A 45 -2.58 -7.73 14.62
CA ILE A 45 -2.24 -6.89 13.46
C ILE A 45 -2.52 -7.63 12.16
N TYR A 46 -2.10 -8.90 12.07
CA TYR A 46 -2.26 -9.69 10.87
C TYR A 46 -3.67 -10.27 10.78
N ASP A 47 -4.32 -10.01 9.66
CA ASP A 47 -5.64 -10.54 9.33
C ASP A 47 -5.57 -11.11 7.92
N ALA A 48 -5.30 -12.41 7.85
CA ALA A 48 -5.08 -13.12 6.58
C ALA A 48 -6.32 -13.06 5.67
N GLU A 49 -7.49 -13.19 6.25
CA GLU A 49 -8.74 -13.16 5.49
C GLU A 49 -8.97 -11.80 4.84
N ARG A 50 -8.74 -10.73 5.58
CA ARG A 50 -8.87 -9.36 5.09
C ARG A 50 -7.85 -9.07 3.99
N GLU A 51 -6.60 -9.52 4.17
CA GLU A 51 -5.56 -9.33 3.16
C GLU A 51 -5.93 -10.05 1.86
N ALA A 52 -6.42 -11.29 1.96
CA ALA A 52 -6.84 -12.05 0.79
C ALA A 52 -8.00 -11.37 0.04
N LYS A 53 -8.97 -10.85 0.77
CA LYS A 53 -10.10 -10.12 0.19
C LYS A 53 -9.65 -8.83 -0.51
N ASN A 54 -8.72 -8.12 0.11
CA ASN A 54 -8.18 -6.89 -0.48
C ASN A 54 -7.41 -7.18 -1.77
N ILE A 55 -6.60 -8.23 -1.77
CA ILE A 55 -5.85 -8.66 -2.97
C ILE A 55 -6.82 -8.97 -4.10
N GLU A 56 -7.85 -9.78 -3.81
CA GLU A 56 -8.85 -10.15 -4.81
C GLU A 56 -9.57 -8.92 -5.38
N ALA A 57 -10.06 -8.06 -4.50
CA ALA A 57 -10.82 -6.88 -4.91
C ALA A 57 -9.98 -5.91 -5.74
N LEU A 58 -8.75 -5.63 -5.31
CA LEU A 58 -7.91 -4.63 -5.98
C LEU A 58 -7.26 -5.18 -7.24
N SER A 59 -6.83 -6.46 -7.24
CA SER A 59 -6.23 -7.03 -8.45
C SER A 59 -7.24 -7.11 -9.59
N SER A 60 -8.51 -7.29 -9.28
CA SER A 60 -9.56 -7.31 -10.30
C SER A 60 -9.78 -5.96 -10.98
N LEU A 61 -9.31 -4.85 -10.35
CA LEU A 61 -9.37 -3.52 -10.95
C LEU A 61 -8.29 -3.30 -12.01
N ILE A 62 -7.28 -4.16 -12.05
CA ILE A 62 -6.20 -4.08 -13.03
C ILE A 62 -6.73 -4.68 -14.34
N GLU A 63 -6.94 -3.85 -15.34
CA GLU A 63 -7.52 -4.27 -16.62
C GLU A 63 -6.61 -5.22 -17.40
N ASP A 64 -5.31 -4.96 -17.38
CA ASP A 64 -4.32 -5.84 -18.01
C ASP A 64 -4.09 -7.07 -17.12
N VAL A 65 -4.75 -8.17 -17.49
CA VAL A 65 -4.69 -9.43 -16.72
C VAL A 65 -3.25 -9.90 -16.52
N SER A 66 -2.38 -9.68 -17.51
CA SER A 66 -0.98 -10.11 -17.43
C SER A 66 -0.19 -9.35 -16.37
N SER A 67 -0.64 -8.15 -15.97
CA SER A 67 0.01 -7.32 -14.95
C SER A 67 -0.47 -7.63 -13.54
N ARG A 68 -1.53 -8.41 -13.38
CA ARG A 68 -2.10 -8.70 -12.05
C ARG A 68 -1.13 -9.37 -11.09
N PRO A 69 -0.33 -10.37 -11.51
CA PRO A 69 0.65 -10.96 -10.59
C PRO A 69 1.68 -9.95 -10.06
N ASP A 70 2.12 -9.01 -10.91
CA ASP A 70 3.04 -7.96 -10.50
C ASP A 70 2.39 -6.99 -9.52
N PHE A 71 1.14 -6.61 -9.79
CA PHE A 71 0.37 -5.76 -8.88
C PHE A 71 0.22 -6.44 -7.51
N ILE A 72 -0.09 -7.73 -7.48
CA ILE A 72 -0.28 -8.48 -6.22
C ILE A 72 1.01 -8.47 -5.41
N ARG A 73 2.17 -8.70 -6.04
CA ARG A 73 3.46 -8.63 -5.34
C ARG A 73 3.74 -7.25 -4.76
N TRP A 74 3.47 -6.22 -5.56
CA TRP A 74 3.65 -4.84 -5.14
C TRP A 74 2.73 -4.49 -3.95
N TYR A 75 1.47 -4.88 -4.06
CA TYR A 75 0.48 -4.60 -3.02
C TYR A 75 0.77 -5.38 -1.73
N GLN A 76 1.24 -6.62 -1.86
CA GLN A 76 1.65 -7.42 -0.71
C GLN A 76 2.78 -6.74 0.06
N LEU A 77 3.76 -6.19 -0.65
CA LEU A 77 4.85 -5.44 -0.04
C LEU A 77 4.31 -4.22 0.73
N LEU A 78 3.36 -3.52 0.15
CA LEU A 78 2.73 -2.37 0.78
C LEU A 78 2.02 -2.78 2.09
N MET A 79 1.31 -3.90 2.08
CA MET A 79 0.65 -4.44 3.27
C MET A 79 1.67 -4.86 4.33
N ASP A 80 2.78 -5.46 3.90
CA ASP A 80 3.86 -5.88 4.81
C ASP A 80 4.50 -4.67 5.50
N ILE A 81 4.73 -3.58 4.76
CA ILE A 81 5.25 -2.33 5.31
C ILE A 81 4.28 -1.77 6.36
N SER A 82 2.98 -1.80 6.07
CA SER A 82 1.94 -1.34 7.01
C SER A 82 1.95 -2.16 8.29
N LYS A 83 2.04 -3.49 8.19
CA LYS A 83 2.11 -4.37 9.36
C LYS A 83 3.35 -4.10 10.19
N LYS A 84 4.49 -3.88 9.55
CA LYS A 84 5.75 -3.55 10.22
C LYS A 84 5.62 -2.25 11.01
N LEU A 85 5.03 -1.23 10.40
CA LEU A 85 4.77 0.05 11.05
C LEU A 85 3.85 -0.12 12.26
N GLN A 86 2.77 -0.88 12.10
CA GLN A 86 1.80 -1.14 13.16
C GLN A 86 2.46 -1.88 14.33
N ALA A 87 3.30 -2.87 14.04
CA ALA A 87 4.01 -3.62 15.07
C ALA A 87 4.95 -2.72 15.88
N LYS A 88 5.69 -1.84 15.21
CA LYS A 88 6.59 -0.89 15.87
C LYS A 88 5.82 0.07 16.79
N LEU A 89 4.69 0.55 16.31
CA LEU A 89 3.86 1.50 17.04
C LEU A 89 3.29 0.86 18.31
N ILE A 90 2.82 -0.37 18.20
CA ILE A 90 2.28 -1.13 19.32
C ILE A 90 3.37 -1.41 20.36
N GLN A 91 4.58 -1.79 19.91
CA GLN A 91 5.72 -2.00 20.84
C GLN A 91 6.07 -0.71 21.56
N GLY A 92 6.06 0.42 20.86
CA GLY A 92 6.32 1.72 21.50
C GLY A 92 5.28 2.07 22.55
N GLU A 93 4.03 1.77 22.31
CA GLU A 93 2.94 2.05 23.24
C GLU A 93 2.95 1.13 24.46
N THR A 94 3.54 -0.06 24.33
CA THR A 94 3.57 -1.03 25.42
C THR A 94 4.82 -0.90 26.31
N LYS A 95 5.74 -0.05 25.90
CA LYS A 95 6.91 0.28 26.71
C LYS A 95 6.58 1.38 27.69
#